data_2b9cc87405fc6c5bfbc62b6a45dcb8cd
#
_entry.id   2b9cc87405fc6c5bfbc62b6a45dcb8cd
#
_cell.length_a   1.000
_cell.length_b   1.000
_cell.length_c   1.000
_cell.angle_alpha   90.00
_cell.angle_beta   90.00
_cell.angle_gamma   90.00
#
_symmetry.space_group_name_H-M   'P 1'
#
loop_
_entity.id
_entity.type
_entity.pdbx_description
1 polymer ?
#
loop_
_entity_poly.entity_id
_entity_poly.type
_entity_poly.pdbx_seq_one_letter_code
_entity_poly.pdbx_strand_id
1 'polypeptide(L)'
;MMDWPILYKQVLHVKDPNNPVGVAIMWTERQVVADLLKSENYCAIGNLYSSAGISAMIRNIYANPHIRHIVLWGADLSRSGQALVALMENGVDENFFIIGDEKKGQIEKEIGKVAIELFRKSIAVVNLRGKPVSEFQRTVGALSKKSHKPFTAPKIFPTSRPKPFTFPSEQIGFRVHGTTAAQTWLKILNNILRYGRNKTTRYTQENELKELLNVMAVVYGEDPEKPYVPHFFPFSQKDLATYYPQVLSAKQIPGIAYTYGQ
;
A
#
# COMPACT_ATOMS: atom_id res chain seq x y z
N MET A 1 16.22 28.03 -1.34
CA MET A 1 15.01 27.47 -0.68
C MET A 1 14.81 26.07 -1.20
N MET A 2 14.63 25.07 -0.31
CA MET A 2 14.43 23.66 -0.75
C MET A 2 13.13 23.56 -1.55
N ASP A 3 13.15 22.86 -2.70
CA ASP A 3 11.94 22.65 -3.51
C ASP A 3 11.00 21.66 -2.79
N TRP A 4 9.98 22.19 -2.12
CA TRP A 4 9.03 21.43 -1.31
C TRP A 4 7.66 21.39 -1.99
N PRO A 5 6.89 20.27 -1.93
CA PRO A 5 7.14 19.00 -1.24
C PRO A 5 8.24 18.16 -1.90
N ILE A 6 8.96 17.36 -1.11
CA ILE A 6 10.01 16.47 -1.63
C ILE A 6 9.46 15.14 -2.20
N LEU A 7 8.26 14.75 -1.77
CA LEU A 7 7.54 13.57 -2.25
C LEU A 7 6.12 13.95 -2.64
N TYR A 8 5.62 13.31 -3.70
CA TYR A 8 4.25 13.48 -4.20
C TYR A 8 3.90 14.92 -4.63
N LYS A 9 4.87 15.68 -5.10
CA LYS A 9 4.71 17.08 -5.51
C LYS A 9 3.55 17.31 -6.50
N GLN A 10 3.34 16.39 -7.40
CA GLN A 10 2.30 16.49 -8.45
C GLN A 10 0.88 16.21 -7.92
N VAL A 11 0.77 15.57 -6.76
CA VAL A 11 -0.52 15.14 -6.20
C VAL A 11 -0.87 15.81 -4.88
N LEU A 12 0.02 16.59 -4.27
CA LEU A 12 -0.31 17.41 -3.11
C LEU A 12 -0.87 18.76 -3.56
N HIS A 13 -1.96 19.19 -2.95
CA HIS A 13 -2.50 20.53 -3.16
C HIS A 13 -1.84 21.51 -2.18
N VAL A 14 -0.79 22.19 -2.63
CA VAL A 14 0.02 23.10 -1.81
C VAL A 14 -0.49 24.53 -1.97
N LYS A 15 -0.59 25.27 -0.88
CA LYS A 15 -0.95 26.72 -0.85
C LYS A 15 0.12 27.55 -0.15
N ASP A 16 0.15 27.59 1.17
CA ASP A 16 1.11 28.38 1.91
C ASP A 16 2.12 27.49 2.66
N PRO A 17 3.35 27.34 2.15
CA PRO A 17 4.39 26.54 2.82
C PRO A 17 4.72 27.00 4.25
N ASN A 18 4.42 28.26 4.63
CA ASN A 18 4.67 28.76 5.97
C ASN A 18 3.50 28.49 6.94
N ASN A 19 2.35 28.01 6.42
CA ASN A 19 1.22 27.72 7.28
C ASN A 19 1.46 26.44 8.12
N PRO A 20 1.11 26.44 9.43
CA PRO A 20 1.37 25.31 10.30
C PRO A 20 0.43 24.11 10.10
N VAL A 21 -0.54 24.19 9.22
CA VAL A 21 -1.60 23.15 9.08
C VAL A 21 -1.42 22.34 7.81
N GLY A 22 -1.17 21.04 7.97
CA GLY A 22 -1.36 20.04 6.94
C GLY A 22 -2.73 19.37 7.07
N VAL A 23 -3.38 19.05 5.96
CA VAL A 23 -4.68 18.38 5.94
C VAL A 23 -4.52 17.01 5.28
N ALA A 24 -4.85 15.94 6.01
CA ALA A 24 -4.84 14.58 5.52
C ALA A 24 -6.29 14.11 5.33
N ILE A 25 -6.65 13.89 4.06
CA ILE A 25 -7.97 13.44 3.64
C ILE A 25 -7.87 12.04 3.06
N MET A 26 -8.25 11.03 3.73
CA MET A 26 -8.04 9.65 3.29
C MET A 26 -8.59 9.37 1.88
N TRP A 27 -9.86 8.94 1.76
CA TRP A 27 -10.50 8.58 0.47
C TRP A 27 -11.43 9.66 -0.10
N THR A 28 -11.48 10.83 0.53
CA THR A 28 -12.26 11.96 0.03
C THR A 28 -11.54 12.64 -1.13
N GLU A 29 -12.28 13.15 -2.09
CA GLU A 29 -11.74 13.84 -3.24
C GLU A 29 -11.05 15.15 -2.82
N ARG A 30 -9.80 15.34 -3.25
CA ARG A 30 -8.96 16.44 -2.81
C ARG A 30 -9.47 17.81 -3.25
N GLN A 31 -9.98 17.93 -4.50
CA GLN A 31 -10.49 19.20 -5.00
C GLN A 31 -11.71 19.67 -4.20
N VAL A 32 -12.61 18.77 -3.88
CA VAL A 32 -13.80 19.08 -3.05
C VAL A 32 -13.35 19.67 -1.70
N VAL A 33 -12.32 19.10 -1.08
CA VAL A 33 -11.82 19.60 0.21
C VAL A 33 -11.08 20.93 0.06
N ALA A 34 -10.35 21.12 -1.03
CA ALA A 34 -9.67 22.39 -1.31
C ALA A 34 -10.67 23.53 -1.50
N ASP A 35 -11.84 23.27 -2.11
CA ASP A 35 -12.90 24.25 -2.33
C ASP A 35 -13.65 24.61 -1.03
N LEU A 36 -13.59 23.74 -0.02
CA LEU A 36 -14.16 24.01 1.31
C LEU A 36 -13.29 24.94 2.16
N LEU A 37 -11.99 25.06 1.88
CA LEU A 37 -11.03 25.77 2.72
C LEU A 37 -10.55 27.05 2.05
N LYS A 38 -10.31 28.09 2.86
CA LYS A 38 -9.57 29.26 2.38
C LYS A 38 -8.12 28.92 2.17
N SER A 39 -7.53 29.39 1.06
CA SER A 39 -6.17 29.07 0.64
C SER A 39 -5.08 29.43 1.66
N GLU A 40 -5.30 30.49 2.43
CA GLU A 40 -4.40 30.96 3.48
C GLU A 40 -4.44 30.12 4.79
N ASN A 41 -5.39 29.21 4.91
CA ASN A 41 -5.61 28.45 6.14
C ASN A 41 -4.87 27.11 6.22
N TYR A 42 -4.13 26.72 5.18
CA TYR A 42 -3.39 25.46 5.19
C TYR A 42 -2.11 25.51 4.35
N CYS A 43 -1.16 24.67 4.74
CA CYS A 43 0.07 24.45 3.99
C CYS A 43 -0.18 23.55 2.77
N ALA A 44 -0.70 22.37 3.02
CA ALA A 44 -1.00 21.40 1.98
C ALA A 44 -2.17 20.47 2.35
N ILE A 45 -2.88 19.98 1.32
CA ILE A 45 -3.86 18.91 1.42
C ILE A 45 -3.32 17.70 0.68
N GLY A 46 -3.37 16.53 1.29
CA GLY A 46 -2.95 15.26 0.69
C GLY A 46 -3.84 14.09 1.09
N ASN A 47 -3.96 13.13 0.19
CA ASN A 47 -4.66 11.88 0.47
C ASN A 47 -3.73 10.90 1.19
N LEU A 48 -4.20 10.33 2.29
CA LEU A 48 -3.55 9.24 2.99
C LEU A 48 -4.30 7.93 2.71
N TYR A 49 -4.07 7.34 1.54
CA TYR A 49 -4.78 6.14 1.10
C TYR A 49 -4.38 4.86 1.83
N SER A 50 -3.19 4.82 2.42
CA SER A 50 -2.70 3.66 3.16
C SER A 50 -1.72 4.07 4.25
N SER A 51 -1.45 3.18 5.21
CA SER A 51 -0.45 3.40 6.27
C SER A 51 0.98 3.61 5.71
N ALA A 52 1.30 3.06 4.54
CA ALA A 52 2.59 3.32 3.87
C ALA A 52 2.80 4.81 3.53
N GLY A 53 1.72 5.57 3.27
CA GLY A 53 1.78 7.01 3.03
C GLY A 53 2.25 7.83 4.23
N ILE A 54 2.21 7.28 5.45
CA ILE A 54 2.65 7.96 6.67
C ILE A 54 4.15 8.27 6.61
N SER A 55 4.97 7.36 6.07
CA SER A 55 6.40 7.60 5.88
C SER A 55 6.68 8.81 4.98
N ALA A 56 5.96 8.92 3.88
CA ALA A 56 6.06 10.06 2.98
C ALA A 56 5.57 11.37 3.62
N MET A 57 4.52 11.31 4.43
CA MET A 57 4.03 12.45 5.23
C MET A 57 5.11 12.93 6.20
N ILE A 58 5.73 12.04 6.98
CA ILE A 58 6.82 12.37 7.90
C ILE A 58 7.98 13.01 7.15
N ARG A 59 8.41 12.45 6.02
CA ARG A 59 9.49 13.00 5.19
C ARG A 59 9.19 14.41 4.70
N ASN A 60 7.98 14.66 4.20
CA ASN A 60 7.58 15.99 3.75
C ASN A 60 7.51 17.00 4.91
N ILE A 61 7.04 16.58 6.10
CA ILE A 61 6.97 17.45 7.29
C ILE A 61 8.36 17.76 7.83
N TYR A 62 9.30 16.82 7.78
CA TYR A 62 10.69 17.12 8.14
C TYR A 62 11.39 18.06 7.14
N ALA A 63 11.04 17.97 5.86
CA ALA A 63 11.53 18.89 4.84
C ALA A 63 10.91 20.29 4.97
N ASN A 64 9.69 20.38 5.52
CA ASN A 64 9.04 21.65 5.89
C ASN A 64 8.56 21.62 7.35
N PRO A 65 9.45 21.90 8.31
CA PRO A 65 9.16 21.79 9.75
C PRO A 65 8.23 22.88 10.28
N HIS A 66 7.71 23.78 9.45
CA HIS A 66 6.66 24.74 9.79
C HIS A 66 5.32 24.04 10.05
N ILE A 67 5.07 22.87 9.46
CA ILE A 67 3.85 22.09 9.72
C ILE A 67 3.90 21.57 11.15
N ARG A 68 2.90 21.95 11.96
CA ARG A 68 2.78 21.63 13.38
C ARG A 68 1.47 20.91 13.71
N HIS A 69 0.52 20.97 12.80
CA HIS A 69 -0.79 20.36 12.97
C HIS A 69 -1.14 19.53 11.73
N ILE A 70 -1.63 18.32 11.93
CA ILE A 70 -2.23 17.50 10.90
C ILE A 70 -3.70 17.35 11.24
N VAL A 71 -4.58 17.82 10.38
CA VAL A 71 -6.02 17.61 10.52
C VAL A 71 -6.44 16.42 9.68
N LEU A 72 -6.95 15.36 10.32
CA LEU A 72 -7.52 14.19 9.67
C LEU A 72 -9.01 14.42 9.45
N TRP A 73 -9.47 14.34 8.20
CA TRP A 73 -10.88 14.47 7.86
C TRP A 73 -11.23 13.67 6.61
N GLY A 74 -12.48 13.20 6.51
CA GLY A 74 -12.98 12.45 5.36
C GLY A 74 -13.12 10.95 5.62
N ALA A 75 -13.41 10.18 4.57
CA ALA A 75 -13.70 8.76 4.64
C ALA A 75 -12.43 7.91 4.79
N ASP A 76 -12.28 7.20 5.90
CA ASP A 76 -11.12 6.35 6.21
C ASP A 76 -11.37 4.87 5.87
N LEU A 77 -11.56 4.56 4.58
CA LEU A 77 -11.89 3.22 4.11
C LEU A 77 -10.75 2.21 4.32
N SER A 78 -9.51 2.68 4.29
CA SER A 78 -8.32 1.85 4.45
C SER A 78 -7.79 1.78 5.89
N ARG A 79 -8.42 2.50 6.83
CA ARG A 79 -7.95 2.70 8.22
C ARG A 79 -6.58 3.37 8.32
N SER A 80 -6.15 4.08 7.29
CA SER A 80 -4.85 4.79 7.29
C SER A 80 -4.82 5.97 8.27
N GLY A 81 -5.94 6.66 8.45
CA GLY A 81 -6.08 7.69 9.48
C GLY A 81 -6.02 7.09 10.89
N GLN A 82 -6.58 5.88 11.10
CA GLN A 82 -6.45 5.17 12.36
C GLN A 82 -5.01 4.74 12.62
N ALA A 83 -4.29 4.25 11.60
CA ALA A 83 -2.87 3.93 11.70
C ALA A 83 -2.02 5.14 12.10
N LEU A 84 -2.31 6.34 11.55
CA LEU A 84 -1.62 7.56 11.96
C LEU A 84 -1.91 7.90 13.43
N VAL A 85 -3.15 7.78 13.89
CA VAL A 85 -3.49 7.99 15.31
C VAL A 85 -2.75 6.99 16.19
N ALA A 86 -2.75 5.71 15.84
CA ALA A 86 -2.02 4.67 16.57
C ALA A 86 -0.51 4.96 16.63
N LEU A 87 0.09 5.42 15.52
CA LEU A 87 1.49 5.87 15.52
C LEU A 87 1.72 7.01 16.52
N MET A 88 0.84 8.00 16.56
CA MET A 88 0.99 9.13 17.49
C MET A 88 0.85 8.72 18.96
N GLU A 89 -0.01 7.76 19.26
CA GLU A 89 -0.25 7.27 20.61
C GLU A 89 0.83 6.30 21.08
N ASN A 90 1.18 5.31 20.27
CA ASN A 90 1.97 4.16 20.69
C ASN A 90 3.38 4.11 20.08
N GLY A 91 3.63 4.82 18.95
CA GLY A 91 4.91 4.75 18.25
C GLY A 91 5.07 3.50 17.40
N VAL A 92 6.31 3.07 17.26
CA VAL A 92 6.70 1.88 16.47
C VAL A 92 7.48 0.89 17.31
N ASP A 93 7.38 -0.39 16.97
CA ASP A 93 8.17 -1.46 17.55
C ASP A 93 9.65 -1.47 17.06
N GLU A 94 10.38 -2.53 17.38
CA GLU A 94 11.79 -2.67 16.96
C GLU A 94 11.94 -2.83 15.45
N ASN A 95 10.94 -3.35 14.77
CA ASN A 95 10.89 -3.55 13.32
C ASN A 95 10.18 -2.41 12.57
N PHE A 96 9.92 -1.29 13.25
CA PHE A 96 9.22 -0.12 12.71
C PHE A 96 7.74 -0.36 12.33
N PHE A 97 7.12 -1.42 12.82
CA PHE A 97 5.67 -1.57 12.72
C PHE A 97 4.95 -0.65 13.71
N ILE A 98 3.86 -0.04 13.25
CA ILE A 98 3.03 0.84 14.09
C ILE A 98 2.35 0.01 15.16
N ILE A 99 2.62 0.29 16.42
CA ILE A 99 2.03 -0.42 17.56
C ILE A 99 0.56 -0.05 17.66
N GLY A 100 -0.32 -1.08 17.68
CA GLY A 100 -1.77 -0.91 17.72
C GLY A 100 -2.44 -0.73 16.35
N ASP A 101 -1.70 -0.77 15.24
CA ASP A 101 -2.29 -0.84 13.91
C ASP A 101 -2.59 -2.30 13.52
N GLU A 102 -3.87 -2.63 13.41
CA GLU A 102 -4.33 -3.98 13.02
C GLU A 102 -3.80 -4.43 11.65
N LYS A 103 -3.51 -3.47 10.74
CA LYS A 103 -2.99 -3.73 9.40
C LYS A 103 -1.47 -3.81 9.36
N LYS A 104 -0.81 -3.72 10.51
CA LYS A 104 0.66 -3.79 10.64
C LYS A 104 1.38 -2.82 9.69
N GLY A 105 0.90 -1.57 9.63
CA GLY A 105 1.58 -0.51 8.88
C GLY A 105 3.01 -0.36 9.38
N GLN A 106 3.95 -0.18 8.47
CA GLN A 106 5.36 -0.05 8.79
C GLN A 106 5.89 1.31 8.35
N ILE A 107 6.65 1.96 9.21
CA ILE A 107 7.37 3.20 8.90
C ILE A 107 8.74 2.84 8.31
N GLU A 108 9.17 3.59 7.29
CA GLU A 108 10.48 3.39 6.67
C GLU A 108 11.60 3.55 7.72
N LYS A 109 12.46 2.55 7.84
CA LYS A 109 13.53 2.49 8.84
C LYS A 109 14.57 3.59 8.69
N GLU A 110 14.70 4.16 7.49
CA GLU A 110 15.62 5.25 7.17
C GLU A 110 15.24 6.55 7.88
N ILE A 111 14.00 6.69 8.33
CA ILE A 111 13.56 7.83 9.15
C ILE A 111 14.18 7.75 10.55
N GLY A 112 14.29 6.54 11.09
CA GLY A 112 14.89 6.28 12.39
C GLY A 112 13.96 6.59 13.56
N LYS A 113 14.04 5.78 14.63
CA LYS A 113 13.16 5.90 15.82
C LYS A 113 13.23 7.27 16.49
N VAL A 114 14.41 7.85 16.56
CA VAL A 114 14.60 9.20 17.19
C VAL A 114 13.77 10.27 16.44
N ALA A 115 13.77 10.22 15.11
CA ALA A 115 12.99 11.17 14.32
C ALA A 115 11.49 10.89 14.43
N ILE A 116 11.07 9.62 14.47
CA ILE A 116 9.66 9.26 14.69
C ILE A 116 9.18 9.79 16.04
N GLU A 117 9.96 9.63 17.10
CA GLU A 117 9.61 10.14 18.42
C GLU A 117 9.58 11.69 18.48
N LEU A 118 10.51 12.36 17.81
CA LEU A 118 10.48 13.83 17.71
C LEU A 118 9.24 14.28 16.92
N PHE A 119 8.87 13.60 15.85
CA PHE A 119 7.65 13.87 15.09
C PHE A 119 6.42 13.74 16.01
N ARG A 120 6.28 12.63 16.74
CA ARG A 120 5.18 12.37 17.67
C ARG A 120 5.04 13.46 18.74
N LYS A 121 6.16 13.94 19.27
CA LYS A 121 6.18 14.99 20.31
C LYS A 121 5.91 16.39 19.75
N SER A 122 6.20 16.62 18.49
CA SER A 122 6.20 17.97 17.89
C SER A 122 4.97 18.27 17.06
N ILE A 123 4.32 17.25 16.51
CA ILE A 123 3.17 17.38 15.62
C ILE A 123 1.88 17.00 16.35
N ALA A 124 0.90 17.87 16.31
CA ALA A 124 -0.43 17.59 16.85
C ALA A 124 -1.32 17.03 15.73
N VAL A 125 -1.84 15.82 15.91
CA VAL A 125 -2.83 15.22 15.00
C VAL A 125 -4.23 15.48 15.56
N VAL A 126 -5.05 16.21 14.81
CA VAL A 126 -6.44 16.51 15.16
C VAL A 126 -7.36 15.60 14.36
N ASN A 127 -7.96 14.63 15.03
CA ASN A 127 -8.81 13.63 14.40
C ASN A 127 -10.24 14.14 14.29
N LEU A 128 -10.63 14.55 13.08
CA LEU A 128 -11.98 15.02 12.74
C LEU A 128 -12.71 14.07 11.79
N ARG A 129 -12.31 12.79 11.73
CA ARG A 129 -13.02 11.79 10.94
C ARG A 129 -14.46 11.66 11.45
N GLY A 130 -15.41 11.66 10.52
CA GLY A 130 -16.84 11.61 10.86
C GLY A 130 -17.44 12.91 11.41
N LYS A 131 -16.65 13.98 11.52
CA LYS A 131 -17.13 15.28 11.95
C LYS A 131 -17.70 16.11 10.78
N PRO A 132 -18.68 16.99 11.04
CA PRO A 132 -19.28 17.82 9.99
C PRO A 132 -18.27 18.81 9.39
N VAL A 133 -18.53 19.23 8.15
CA VAL A 133 -17.70 20.19 7.40
C VAL A 133 -17.47 21.48 8.17
N SER A 134 -18.50 22.00 8.85
CA SER A 134 -18.40 23.24 9.63
C SER A 134 -17.38 23.16 10.77
N GLU A 135 -17.30 22.02 11.46
CA GLU A 135 -16.31 21.78 12.50
C GLU A 135 -14.90 21.68 11.91
N PHE A 136 -14.76 20.99 10.78
CA PHE A 136 -13.51 20.86 10.03
C PHE A 136 -12.98 22.24 9.60
N GLN A 137 -13.80 23.07 8.93
CA GLN A 137 -13.43 24.42 8.48
C GLN A 137 -13.04 25.32 9.64
N ARG A 138 -13.82 25.33 10.73
CA ARG A 138 -13.55 26.11 11.94
C ARG A 138 -12.23 25.71 12.56
N THR A 139 -11.95 24.40 12.67
CA THR A 139 -10.72 23.89 13.29
C THR A 139 -9.49 24.23 12.46
N VAL A 140 -9.53 24.01 11.14
CA VAL A 140 -8.44 24.38 10.24
C VAL A 140 -8.15 25.88 10.32
N GLY A 141 -9.18 26.72 10.24
CA GLY A 141 -9.03 28.19 10.34
C GLY A 141 -8.54 28.67 11.71
N ALA A 142 -8.86 28.00 12.80
CA ALA A 142 -8.35 28.32 14.13
C ALA A 142 -6.88 27.92 14.31
N LEU A 143 -6.49 26.75 13.79
CA LEU A 143 -5.12 26.25 13.87
C LEU A 143 -4.15 27.06 13.00
N SER A 144 -4.60 27.52 11.83
CA SER A 144 -3.77 28.30 10.90
C SER A 144 -3.31 29.65 11.49
N LYS A 145 -4.07 30.20 12.41
CA LYS A 145 -3.78 31.47 13.07
C LYS A 145 -2.85 31.36 14.28
N LYS A 146 -2.52 30.12 14.71
CA LYS A 146 -1.63 29.91 15.85
C LYS A 146 -0.20 30.30 15.50
N SER A 147 0.43 31.13 16.35
CA SER A 147 1.85 31.38 16.24
C SER A 147 2.64 30.06 16.40
N HIS A 148 3.61 29.84 15.53
CA HIS A 148 4.42 28.62 15.54
C HIS A 148 5.86 28.92 15.14
N LYS A 149 6.75 28.03 15.56
CA LYS A 149 8.13 27.98 15.10
C LYS A 149 8.39 26.61 14.47
N PRO A 150 9.30 26.48 13.52
CA PRO A 150 9.75 25.18 13.05
C PRO A 150 10.16 24.30 14.23
N PHE A 151 9.77 23.02 14.22
CA PHE A 151 10.10 22.12 15.35
C PHE A 151 11.54 21.60 15.27
N THR A 152 12.17 21.72 14.11
CA THR A 152 13.57 21.36 13.85
C THR A 152 14.09 22.11 12.64
N ALA A 153 15.39 22.02 12.34
CA ALA A 153 15.90 22.40 11.03
C ALA A 153 15.36 21.45 9.95
N PRO A 154 15.15 21.92 8.71
CA PRO A 154 14.74 21.07 7.60
C PRO A 154 15.67 19.88 7.43
N LYS A 155 15.10 18.67 7.26
CA LYS A 155 15.86 17.43 7.14
C LYS A 155 15.31 16.55 6.03
N ILE A 156 16.21 15.99 5.22
CA ILE A 156 15.91 14.95 4.23
C ILE A 156 16.50 13.63 4.74
N PHE A 157 15.68 12.59 4.73
CA PHE A 157 16.13 11.25 5.08
C PHE A 157 16.63 10.50 3.84
N PRO A 158 17.61 9.62 3.98
CA PRO A 158 18.04 8.74 2.90
C PRO A 158 16.85 7.93 2.36
N THR A 159 16.87 7.60 1.10
CA THR A 159 15.92 6.67 0.50
C THR A 159 16.66 5.40 0.17
N SER A 160 16.28 4.27 0.78
CA SER A 160 16.76 2.99 0.31
C SER A 160 16.01 2.67 -0.99
N ARG A 161 16.69 2.85 -2.11
CA ARG A 161 16.21 2.25 -3.36
C ARG A 161 16.47 0.75 -3.25
N PRO A 162 15.46 -0.12 -3.35
CA PRO A 162 15.72 -1.53 -3.50
C PRO A 162 16.68 -1.69 -4.68
N LYS A 163 17.77 -2.41 -4.46
CA LYS A 163 18.70 -2.73 -5.56
C LYS A 163 17.85 -3.39 -6.64
N PRO A 164 17.90 -2.92 -7.90
CA PRO A 164 17.17 -3.57 -8.96
C PRO A 164 17.61 -5.03 -9.00
N PHE A 165 16.64 -5.91 -8.84
CA PHE A 165 16.91 -7.34 -8.96
C PHE A 165 17.05 -7.63 -10.45
N THR A 166 18.28 -7.82 -10.90
CA THR A 166 18.55 -8.27 -12.26
C THR A 166 18.31 -9.78 -12.31
N PHE A 167 17.39 -10.22 -13.12
CA PHE A 167 17.26 -11.63 -13.41
C PHE A 167 18.56 -12.17 -13.95
N PRO A 168 18.95 -13.41 -13.60
CA PRO A 168 20.17 -14.02 -14.11
C PRO A 168 20.14 -14.28 -15.63
N SER A 169 19.06 -13.98 -16.32
CA SER A 169 18.95 -13.96 -17.78
C SER A 169 18.52 -12.59 -18.26
N GLU A 170 19.05 -12.16 -19.40
CA GLU A 170 18.67 -10.91 -20.07
C GLU A 170 17.25 -10.95 -20.66
N GLN A 171 16.57 -12.10 -20.59
CA GLN A 171 15.24 -12.28 -21.12
C GLN A 171 14.17 -11.79 -20.13
N ILE A 172 13.39 -10.86 -20.58
CA ILE A 172 12.18 -10.41 -19.89
C ILE A 172 11.07 -11.39 -20.22
N GLY A 173 10.72 -12.25 -19.27
CA GLY A 173 9.69 -13.25 -19.39
C GLY A 173 10.24 -14.67 -19.48
N PHE A 174 9.43 -15.62 -19.10
CA PHE A 174 9.77 -17.04 -19.08
C PHE A 174 8.87 -17.77 -20.07
N ARG A 175 9.45 -18.60 -20.90
CA ARG A 175 8.71 -19.49 -21.78
C ARG A 175 8.95 -20.92 -21.39
N VAL A 176 7.89 -21.66 -21.10
CA VAL A 176 7.90 -23.11 -20.92
C VAL A 176 7.03 -23.77 -21.97
N HIS A 177 7.41 -24.93 -22.44
CA HIS A 177 6.62 -25.72 -23.37
C HIS A 177 6.74 -27.20 -23.04
N GLY A 178 5.68 -27.94 -23.30
CA GLY A 178 5.60 -29.37 -23.08
C GLY A 178 4.60 -30.04 -24.00
N THR A 179 4.70 -31.36 -24.13
CA THR A 179 3.74 -32.16 -24.88
C THR A 179 2.41 -32.26 -24.14
N THR A 180 2.44 -32.28 -22.82
CA THR A 180 1.24 -32.35 -21.97
C THR A 180 1.15 -31.19 -20.99
N ALA A 181 -0.06 -30.89 -20.53
CA ALA A 181 -0.30 -29.90 -19.49
C ALA A 181 0.46 -30.24 -18.20
N ALA A 182 0.48 -31.51 -17.82
CA ALA A 182 1.20 -32.00 -16.65
C ALA A 182 2.72 -31.75 -16.77
N GLN A 183 3.34 -32.03 -17.92
CA GLN A 183 4.75 -31.77 -18.17
C GLN A 183 5.06 -30.26 -18.12
N THR A 184 4.21 -29.47 -18.74
CA THR A 184 4.37 -28.00 -18.76
C THR A 184 4.25 -27.41 -17.36
N TRP A 185 3.30 -27.89 -16.56
CA TRP A 185 3.13 -27.49 -15.16
C TRP A 185 4.38 -27.79 -14.31
N LEU A 186 4.98 -28.97 -14.43
CA LEU A 186 6.22 -29.30 -13.74
C LEU A 186 7.37 -28.34 -14.12
N LYS A 187 7.46 -27.94 -15.39
CA LYS A 187 8.45 -26.96 -15.84
C LYS A 187 8.20 -25.57 -15.27
N ILE A 188 6.92 -25.16 -15.13
CA ILE A 188 6.54 -23.91 -14.47
C ILE A 188 6.98 -23.96 -13.01
N LEU A 189 6.65 -25.03 -12.28
CA LEU A 189 7.07 -25.19 -10.88
C LEU A 189 8.58 -25.11 -10.71
N ASN A 190 9.34 -25.80 -11.57
CA ASN A 190 10.80 -25.74 -11.53
C ASN A 190 11.32 -24.29 -11.75
N ASN A 191 10.71 -23.54 -12.67
CA ASN A 191 11.08 -22.13 -12.89
C ASN A 191 10.70 -21.25 -11.69
N ILE A 192 9.53 -21.47 -11.09
CA ILE A 192 9.13 -20.74 -9.86
C ILE A 192 10.11 -21.03 -8.73
N LEU A 193 10.49 -22.29 -8.53
CA LEU A 193 11.44 -22.68 -7.48
C LEU A 193 12.81 -22.04 -7.67
N ARG A 194 13.29 -21.96 -8.92
CA ARG A 194 14.65 -21.43 -9.23
C ARG A 194 14.69 -19.91 -9.31
N TYR A 195 13.69 -19.29 -9.90
CA TYR A 195 13.73 -17.87 -10.29
C TYR A 195 12.63 -17.02 -9.62
N GLY A 196 11.65 -17.66 -8.96
CA GLY A 196 10.56 -16.98 -8.29
C GLY A 196 11.03 -16.12 -7.12
N ARG A 197 10.32 -15.03 -6.89
CA ARG A 197 10.56 -14.11 -5.76
C ARG A 197 9.63 -14.44 -4.61
N ASN A 198 10.15 -14.34 -3.40
CA ASN A 198 9.30 -14.45 -2.21
C ASN A 198 8.43 -13.20 -2.11
N LYS A 199 7.16 -13.41 -1.88
CA LYS A 199 6.12 -12.39 -1.75
C LYS A 199 5.30 -12.67 -0.51
N THR A 200 5.13 -11.68 0.32
CA THR A 200 4.27 -11.77 1.50
C THR A 200 2.80 -11.88 1.06
N THR A 201 2.08 -12.82 1.65
CA THR A 201 0.67 -13.03 1.37
C THR A 201 -0.11 -13.27 2.65
N ARG A 202 -1.42 -13.04 2.60
CA ARG A 202 -2.35 -13.38 3.68
C ARG A 202 -3.02 -14.75 3.51
N TYR A 203 -2.74 -15.42 2.39
CA TYR A 203 -3.44 -16.65 2.01
C TYR A 203 -2.76 -17.93 2.49
N THR A 204 -1.55 -17.86 3.04
CA THR A 204 -0.83 -19.00 3.59
C THR A 204 -0.52 -18.79 5.07
N GLN A 205 -0.41 -19.87 5.82
CA GLN A 205 -0.04 -19.82 7.25
C GLN A 205 1.36 -19.24 7.45
N GLU A 206 2.26 -19.46 6.51
CA GLU A 206 3.63 -18.94 6.52
C GLU A 206 3.72 -17.48 6.05
N ASN A 207 2.60 -16.91 5.57
CA ASN A 207 2.52 -15.56 5.01
C ASN A 207 3.50 -15.29 3.85
N GLU A 208 3.98 -16.33 3.20
CA GLU A 208 4.92 -16.24 2.08
C GLU A 208 4.43 -17.08 0.89
N LEU A 209 4.63 -16.54 -0.30
CA LEU A 209 4.46 -17.21 -1.58
C LEU A 209 5.71 -17.01 -2.41
N LYS A 210 5.96 -17.95 -3.34
CA LYS A 210 6.97 -17.78 -4.36
C LYS A 210 6.27 -17.49 -5.69
N GLU A 211 6.56 -16.36 -6.29
CA GLU A 211 5.88 -15.86 -7.50
C GLU A 211 6.86 -15.65 -8.64
N LEU A 212 6.46 -16.07 -9.84
CA LEU A 212 7.16 -15.77 -11.08
C LEU A 212 6.17 -15.10 -12.05
N LEU A 213 6.53 -13.90 -12.53
CA LEU A 213 5.70 -13.13 -13.44
C LEU A 213 6.09 -13.34 -14.90
N ASN A 214 5.15 -13.05 -15.82
CA ASN A 214 5.36 -13.11 -17.27
C ASN A 214 5.80 -14.49 -17.75
N VAL A 215 5.10 -15.53 -17.32
CA VAL A 215 5.32 -16.90 -17.78
C VAL A 215 4.39 -17.21 -18.95
N MET A 216 4.95 -17.57 -20.10
CA MET A 216 4.23 -18.12 -21.25
C MET A 216 4.33 -19.64 -21.20
N ALA A 217 3.20 -20.31 -21.06
CA ALA A 217 3.11 -21.77 -21.10
C ALA A 217 2.48 -22.24 -22.41
N VAL A 218 3.13 -23.16 -23.09
CA VAL A 218 2.66 -23.73 -24.36
C VAL A 218 2.56 -25.25 -24.25
N VAL A 219 1.37 -25.79 -24.49
CA VAL A 219 1.13 -27.24 -24.62
C VAL A 219 0.82 -27.52 -26.08
N TYR A 220 1.52 -28.47 -26.71
CA TYR A 220 1.41 -28.68 -28.16
C TYR A 220 1.11 -30.10 -28.60
N GLY A 221 1.03 -31.06 -27.71
CA GLY A 221 0.82 -32.48 -28.05
C GLY A 221 -0.32 -33.16 -27.32
N GLU A 222 -1.17 -32.42 -26.63
CA GLU A 222 -2.27 -32.98 -25.84
C GLU A 222 -3.63 -32.57 -26.42
N ASP A 223 -4.54 -33.52 -26.45
CA ASP A 223 -5.94 -33.25 -26.78
C ASP A 223 -6.62 -32.56 -25.56
N PRO A 224 -7.14 -31.35 -25.69
CA PRO A 224 -7.80 -30.64 -24.59
C PRO A 224 -9.02 -31.39 -24.03
N GLU A 225 -9.69 -32.22 -24.86
CA GLU A 225 -10.85 -33.01 -24.44
C GLU A 225 -10.46 -34.30 -23.68
N LYS A 226 -9.19 -34.69 -23.75
CA LYS A 226 -8.65 -35.89 -23.11
C LYS A 226 -7.30 -35.63 -22.46
N PRO A 227 -7.23 -34.69 -21.48
CA PRO A 227 -5.98 -34.36 -20.87
C PRO A 227 -5.37 -35.53 -20.11
N TYR A 228 -4.05 -35.67 -20.20
CA TYR A 228 -3.31 -36.69 -19.48
C TYR A 228 -3.13 -36.29 -18.01
N VAL A 229 -3.65 -37.09 -17.08
CA VAL A 229 -3.45 -36.93 -15.63
C VAL A 229 -2.45 -38.00 -15.15
N PRO A 230 -1.23 -37.58 -14.76
CA PRO A 230 -0.22 -38.51 -14.24
C PRO A 230 -0.67 -39.10 -12.90
N HIS A 231 -0.25 -40.35 -12.64
CA HIS A 231 -0.57 -41.07 -11.41
C HIS A 231 -0.07 -40.41 -10.11
N PHE A 232 0.93 -39.55 -10.21
CA PHE A 232 1.49 -38.82 -9.06
C PHE A 232 0.76 -37.51 -8.74
N PHE A 233 -0.24 -37.14 -9.53
CA PHE A 233 -1.08 -35.98 -9.18
C PHE A 233 -2.05 -36.36 -8.04
N PRO A 234 -2.36 -35.37 -7.16
CA PRO A 234 -3.28 -35.62 -6.04
C PRO A 234 -4.75 -35.68 -6.45
N PHE A 235 -5.05 -35.75 -7.75
CA PHE A 235 -6.39 -35.84 -8.31
C PHE A 235 -6.40 -36.77 -9.52
N SER A 236 -7.57 -37.32 -9.83
CA SER A 236 -7.79 -38.25 -10.93
C SER A 236 -8.46 -37.57 -12.13
N GLN A 237 -8.53 -38.31 -13.25
CA GLN A 237 -9.32 -37.93 -14.44
C GLN A 237 -10.80 -37.67 -14.09
N LYS A 238 -11.35 -38.43 -13.15
CA LYS A 238 -12.74 -38.24 -12.69
C LYS A 238 -12.91 -36.94 -11.94
N ASP A 239 -11.96 -36.58 -11.10
CA ASP A 239 -11.98 -35.30 -10.36
C ASP A 239 -11.90 -34.12 -11.33
N LEU A 240 -11.06 -34.20 -12.35
CA LEU A 240 -10.94 -33.21 -13.39
C LEU A 240 -12.24 -33.03 -14.17
N ALA A 241 -12.90 -34.14 -14.56
CA ALA A 241 -14.19 -34.11 -15.24
C ALA A 241 -15.29 -33.44 -14.39
N THR A 242 -15.22 -33.57 -13.07
CA THR A 242 -16.12 -32.91 -12.13
C THR A 242 -15.82 -31.41 -11.99
N TYR A 243 -14.56 -31.02 -12.19
CA TYR A 243 -14.12 -29.62 -12.07
C TYR A 243 -14.47 -28.78 -13.31
N TYR A 244 -14.41 -29.30 -14.51
CA TYR A 244 -14.70 -28.55 -15.75
C TYR A 244 -16.03 -27.79 -15.74
N PRO A 245 -17.16 -28.35 -15.30
CA PRO A 245 -18.43 -27.64 -15.24
C PRO A 245 -18.38 -26.43 -14.33
N GLN A 246 -17.51 -26.41 -13.31
CA GLN A 246 -17.36 -25.29 -12.37
C GLN A 246 -16.67 -24.08 -13.01
N VAL A 247 -15.82 -24.32 -14.01
CA VAL A 247 -15.13 -23.24 -14.77
C VAL A 247 -16.01 -22.70 -15.89
N LEU A 248 -16.85 -23.56 -16.48
CA LEU A 248 -17.66 -23.26 -17.67
C LEU A 248 -19.11 -22.87 -17.35
N SER A 249 -19.52 -22.89 -16.09
CA SER A 249 -20.90 -22.61 -15.69
C SER A 249 -20.99 -21.40 -14.76
N ALA A 250 -21.92 -20.50 -15.06
CA ALA A 250 -22.29 -19.40 -14.18
C ALA A 250 -23.17 -19.83 -12.98
N LYS A 251 -23.50 -21.12 -12.84
CA LYS A 251 -24.29 -21.63 -11.71
C LYS A 251 -23.45 -21.66 -10.45
N GLN A 252 -23.96 -21.05 -9.41
CA GLN A 252 -23.36 -21.16 -8.08
C GLN A 252 -23.53 -22.59 -7.54
N ILE A 253 -22.44 -23.19 -7.12
CA ILE A 253 -22.40 -24.52 -6.53
C ILE A 253 -22.55 -24.38 -5.02
N PRO A 254 -23.51 -25.06 -4.37
CA PRO A 254 -23.68 -25.00 -2.93
C PRO A 254 -22.40 -25.36 -2.17
N GLY A 255 -22.01 -24.52 -1.21
CA GLY A 255 -20.81 -24.71 -0.41
C GLY A 255 -19.52 -24.14 -1.00
N ILE A 256 -19.55 -23.57 -2.22
CA ILE A 256 -18.42 -22.90 -2.86
C ILE A 256 -18.68 -21.39 -2.89
N ALA A 257 -17.71 -20.57 -2.48
CA ALA A 257 -17.86 -19.13 -2.38
C ALA A 257 -18.05 -18.46 -3.77
N TYR A 258 -17.36 -18.96 -4.78
CA TYR A 258 -17.47 -18.53 -6.18
C TYR A 258 -16.89 -19.59 -7.11
N THR A 259 -17.24 -19.53 -8.41
CA THR A 259 -16.61 -20.32 -9.47
C THR A 259 -16.02 -19.40 -10.52
N TYR A 260 -15.07 -19.88 -11.31
CA TYR A 260 -14.48 -19.09 -12.40
C TYR A 260 -15.45 -18.81 -13.55
N GLY A 261 -16.59 -19.48 -13.61
CA GLY A 261 -17.65 -19.25 -14.59
C GLY A 261 -18.64 -18.14 -14.22
N GLN A 262 -18.57 -17.65 -13.00
CA GLN A 262 -19.35 -16.50 -12.52
C GLN A 262 -18.63 -15.22 -12.81
#